data_9abb45ce1f81069237e48ee106f9ccc4
#
_entry.id   9abb45ce1f81069237e48ee106f9ccc4
#
_cell.length_a   1.000
_cell.length_b   1.000
_cell.length_c   1.000
_cell.angle_alpha   90.00
_cell.angle_beta   90.00
_cell.angle_gamma   90.00
#
_symmetry.space_group_name_H-M   'P 1'
#
loop_
_entity.id
_entity.type
_entity.pdbx_description
1 polymer ?
#
loop_
_entity_poly.entity_id
_entity_poly.type
_entity_poly.pdbx_seq_one_letter_code
_entity_poly.pdbx_strand_id
1 'polypeptide(L)'
;MKKRVVKRKNPVIALAQIIYYDTNDKHNIAKIKKYIRLAKKKNADIICFSESCVHKTDFLSFDDDLIREIKEECRKNSIWCIVDDDMVIRGKTYNTAILIDRKGKIAGEYRKKNLMGEGYNSPVVAGKRIGVFKTDFAKIGIAICWDLAIPKLFHEMKKRGAEIIFCPTYWKYEARAHHPMVYNEKHRKREFETLKSLIMTRAFENMFFVTLCNPAKNKTDKDLIPYSAICTPQKVLKDIKDKEGLIVAEIKIDEIGQLEKLYKDAV
;
A
#
# COMPACT_ATOMS: atom_id res chain seq x y z
N MET A 1 15.37 -34.21 -19.68
CA MET A 1 14.65 -33.06 -20.29
C MET A 1 14.84 -31.81 -19.42
N LYS A 2 15.62 -30.82 -19.86
CA LYS A 2 15.76 -29.54 -19.16
C LYS A 2 14.42 -28.79 -19.33
N LYS A 3 13.66 -28.57 -18.24
CA LYS A 3 12.46 -27.71 -18.24
C LYS A 3 12.90 -26.34 -18.73
N ARG A 4 12.37 -25.89 -19.87
CA ARG A 4 12.52 -24.53 -20.37
C ARG A 4 11.98 -23.59 -19.29
N VAL A 5 12.86 -22.89 -18.59
CA VAL A 5 12.46 -21.83 -17.64
C VAL A 5 11.90 -20.71 -18.52
N VAL A 6 10.59 -20.60 -18.58
CA VAL A 6 9.94 -19.45 -19.21
C VAL A 6 10.28 -18.25 -18.34
N LYS A 7 11.12 -17.35 -18.87
CA LYS A 7 11.52 -16.12 -18.15
C LYS A 7 10.28 -15.30 -17.87
N ARG A 8 9.94 -15.14 -16.60
CA ARG A 8 8.81 -14.35 -16.15
C ARG A 8 9.05 -12.88 -16.49
N LYS A 9 8.05 -12.18 -17.05
CA LYS A 9 8.18 -10.74 -17.28
C LYS A 9 8.23 -10.05 -15.92
N ASN A 10 9.18 -9.15 -15.74
CA ASN A 10 9.27 -8.32 -14.55
C ASN A 10 8.06 -7.38 -14.48
N PRO A 11 7.30 -7.36 -13.38
CA PRO A 11 6.20 -6.43 -13.23
C PRO A 11 6.70 -5.00 -13.00
N VAL A 12 5.95 -4.06 -13.53
CA VAL A 12 6.14 -2.63 -13.29
C VAL A 12 5.08 -2.16 -12.29
N ILE A 13 5.51 -1.69 -11.13
CA ILE A 13 4.62 -1.20 -10.08
C ILE A 13 4.67 0.31 -9.96
N ALA A 14 3.52 0.90 -9.62
CA ALA A 14 3.37 2.33 -9.41
C ALA A 14 2.76 2.62 -8.04
N LEU A 15 3.24 3.70 -7.39
CA LEU A 15 2.62 4.25 -6.17
C LEU A 15 2.26 5.71 -6.43
N ALA A 16 1.04 6.08 -6.11
CA ALA A 16 0.54 7.44 -6.23
C ALA A 16 0.49 8.12 -4.86
N GLN A 17 1.48 8.96 -4.56
CA GLN A 17 1.47 9.84 -3.41
C GLN A 17 0.65 11.08 -3.75
N ILE A 18 -0.62 11.11 -3.35
CA ILE A 18 -1.56 12.21 -3.67
C ILE A 18 -1.80 13.11 -2.46
N ILE A 19 -2.07 14.39 -2.72
CA ILE A 19 -2.61 15.30 -1.70
C ILE A 19 -4.08 14.91 -1.48
N TYR A 20 -4.43 14.62 -0.23
CA TYR A 20 -5.81 14.31 0.13
C TYR A 20 -6.65 15.57 0.14
N TYR A 21 -7.86 15.43 -0.35
CA TYR A 21 -9.00 16.34 -0.30
C TYR A 21 -8.59 17.82 -0.20
N ASP A 22 -8.70 18.53 -1.31
CA ASP A 22 -8.68 20.00 -1.26
C ASP A 22 -9.86 20.46 -0.38
N THR A 23 -9.75 21.64 0.19
CA THR A 23 -10.66 22.15 1.24
C THR A 23 -12.16 21.97 0.98
N ASN A 24 -12.55 21.93 -0.29
CA ASN A 24 -13.96 21.76 -0.72
C ASN A 24 -14.26 20.39 -1.31
N ASP A 25 -13.26 19.52 -1.51
CA ASP A 25 -13.47 18.20 -2.09
C ASP A 25 -13.88 17.18 -1.02
N LYS A 26 -14.94 16.43 -1.30
CA LYS A 26 -15.40 15.31 -0.45
C LYS A 26 -14.67 14.00 -0.79
N HIS A 27 -14.09 13.88 -1.99
CA HIS A 27 -13.45 12.67 -2.49
C HIS A 27 -12.29 12.98 -3.44
N ASN A 28 -11.41 12.00 -3.65
CA ASN A 28 -10.23 12.11 -4.52
C ASN A 28 -10.42 11.47 -5.90
N ILE A 29 -11.64 11.17 -6.33
CA ILE A 29 -11.89 10.36 -7.53
C ILE A 29 -11.21 10.90 -8.79
N ALA A 30 -11.21 12.21 -9.00
CA ALA A 30 -10.57 12.84 -10.16
C ALA A 30 -9.04 12.60 -10.17
N LYS A 31 -8.40 12.71 -8.99
CA LYS A 31 -6.97 12.42 -8.81
C LYS A 31 -6.67 10.94 -9.01
N ILE A 32 -7.46 10.05 -8.42
CA ILE A 32 -7.30 8.60 -8.58
C ILE A 32 -7.35 8.22 -10.07
N LYS A 33 -8.37 8.66 -10.80
CA LYS A 33 -8.49 8.41 -12.25
C LYS A 33 -7.32 8.99 -13.04
N LYS A 34 -6.87 10.21 -12.72
CA LYS A 34 -5.67 10.83 -13.33
C LYS A 34 -4.43 9.96 -13.14
N TYR A 35 -4.18 9.49 -11.92
CA TYR A 35 -2.97 8.71 -11.61
C TYR A 35 -3.03 7.29 -12.18
N ILE A 36 -4.21 6.67 -12.29
CA ILE A 36 -4.40 5.40 -13.03
C ILE A 36 -3.95 5.57 -14.49
N ARG A 37 -4.40 6.62 -15.17
CA ARG A 37 -3.98 6.92 -16.56
C ARG A 37 -2.48 7.20 -16.67
N LEU A 38 -1.91 7.95 -15.73
CA LEU A 38 -0.47 8.23 -15.72
C LEU A 38 0.37 6.97 -15.47
N ALA A 39 -0.05 6.10 -14.57
CA ALA A 39 0.61 4.81 -14.32
C ALA A 39 0.58 3.94 -15.58
N LYS A 40 -0.56 3.87 -16.27
CA LYS A 40 -0.67 3.13 -17.54
C LYS A 40 0.25 3.69 -18.61
N LYS A 41 0.36 5.02 -18.76
CA LYS A 41 1.32 5.66 -19.67
C LYS A 41 2.78 5.33 -19.37
N LYS A 42 3.08 4.93 -18.13
CA LYS A 42 4.40 4.46 -17.68
C LYS A 42 4.52 2.93 -17.71
N ASN A 43 3.60 2.23 -18.40
CA ASN A 43 3.55 0.77 -18.53
C ASN A 43 3.43 0.02 -17.18
N ALA A 44 2.87 0.65 -16.15
CA ALA A 44 2.65 -0.02 -14.88
C ALA A 44 1.62 -1.15 -15.02
N ASP A 45 1.89 -2.28 -14.38
CA ASP A 45 0.99 -3.41 -14.27
C ASP A 45 -0.04 -3.18 -13.15
N ILE A 46 0.37 -2.49 -12.09
CA ILE A 46 -0.46 -2.16 -10.93
C ILE A 46 -0.13 -0.77 -10.41
N ILE A 47 -1.15 -0.08 -9.89
CA ILE A 47 -1.01 1.15 -9.11
C ILE A 47 -1.60 0.96 -7.72
N CYS A 48 -0.91 1.48 -6.69
CA CYS A 48 -1.40 1.53 -5.32
C CYS A 48 -1.53 2.98 -4.87
N PHE A 49 -2.63 3.28 -4.19
CA PHE A 49 -2.88 4.53 -3.49
C PHE A 49 -2.69 4.37 -1.99
N SER A 50 -2.77 5.46 -1.25
CA SER A 50 -2.62 5.47 0.21
C SER A 50 -3.88 4.98 0.92
N GLU A 51 -3.81 4.79 2.24
CA GLU A 51 -4.93 4.43 3.10
C GLU A 51 -5.99 5.55 3.11
N SER A 52 -7.28 5.19 3.17
CA SER A 52 -8.45 6.11 3.22
C SER A 52 -8.41 7.15 2.09
N CYS A 53 -8.16 6.69 0.85
CA CYS A 53 -7.85 7.60 -0.25
C CYS A 53 -9.04 8.01 -1.10
N VAL A 54 -10.22 7.41 -0.93
CA VAL A 54 -11.35 7.62 -1.84
C VAL A 54 -12.27 8.73 -1.35
N HIS A 55 -12.82 8.60 -0.14
CA HIS A 55 -13.78 9.55 0.43
C HIS A 55 -13.31 10.13 1.77
N LYS A 56 -13.75 11.37 2.10
CA LYS A 56 -13.24 12.10 3.26
C LYS A 56 -13.91 11.70 4.58
N THR A 57 -15.21 11.46 4.55
CA THR A 57 -16.03 11.33 5.76
C THR A 57 -17.03 10.18 5.73
N ASP A 58 -17.42 9.73 4.54
CA ASP A 58 -18.45 8.72 4.39
C ASP A 58 -17.86 7.32 4.31
N PHE A 59 -18.58 6.37 4.87
CA PHE A 59 -18.26 4.96 4.72
C PHE A 59 -18.80 4.47 3.38
N LEU A 60 -17.95 3.79 2.62
CA LEU A 60 -18.28 3.30 1.29
C LEU A 60 -18.85 1.87 1.32
N SER A 61 -19.42 1.45 0.20
CA SER A 61 -19.76 0.06 -0.09
C SER A 61 -19.10 -0.38 -1.39
N PHE A 62 -19.09 -1.68 -1.69
CA PHE A 62 -18.51 -2.18 -2.95
C PHE A 62 -19.30 -1.74 -4.19
N ASP A 63 -20.56 -1.35 -4.01
CA ASP A 63 -21.47 -0.88 -5.06
C ASP A 63 -21.59 0.65 -5.11
N ASP A 64 -20.75 1.36 -4.36
CA ASP A 64 -20.69 2.82 -4.39
C ASP A 64 -20.28 3.35 -5.76
N ASP A 65 -20.83 4.51 -6.15
CA ASP A 65 -20.53 5.13 -7.44
C ASP A 65 -19.05 5.44 -7.62
N LEU A 66 -18.38 5.90 -6.57
CA LEU A 66 -16.94 6.18 -6.61
C LEU A 66 -16.14 4.92 -6.87
N ILE A 67 -16.52 3.80 -6.25
CA ILE A 67 -15.89 2.50 -6.48
C ILE A 67 -16.16 2.02 -7.91
N ARG A 68 -17.40 2.22 -8.42
CA ARG A 68 -17.74 1.90 -9.84
C ARG A 68 -16.89 2.71 -10.81
N GLU A 69 -16.69 4.00 -10.57
CA GLU A 69 -15.85 4.85 -11.41
C GLU A 69 -14.38 4.40 -11.42
N ILE A 70 -13.83 4.01 -10.28
CA ILE A 70 -12.45 3.49 -10.21
C ILE A 70 -12.33 2.17 -10.98
N LYS A 71 -13.29 1.24 -10.80
CA LYS A 71 -13.36 -0.04 -11.53
C LYS A 71 -13.37 0.18 -13.05
N GLU A 72 -14.18 1.12 -13.51
CA GLU A 72 -14.27 1.47 -14.92
C GLU A 72 -12.98 2.08 -15.46
N GLU A 73 -12.32 2.94 -14.68
CA GLU A 73 -11.03 3.52 -15.07
C GLU A 73 -9.93 2.45 -15.15
N CYS A 74 -9.91 1.48 -14.22
CA CYS A 74 -9.01 0.32 -14.28
C CYS A 74 -9.24 -0.52 -15.54
N ARG A 75 -10.52 -0.79 -15.87
CA ARG A 75 -10.90 -1.53 -17.07
C ARG A 75 -10.44 -0.83 -18.35
N LYS A 76 -10.72 0.47 -18.49
CA LYS A 76 -10.31 1.29 -19.64
C LYS A 76 -8.80 1.29 -19.87
N ASN A 77 -8.03 1.31 -18.80
CA ASN A 77 -6.58 1.34 -18.87
C ASN A 77 -5.93 -0.05 -18.78
N SER A 78 -6.70 -1.11 -18.61
CA SER A 78 -6.20 -2.50 -18.45
C SER A 78 -5.06 -2.58 -17.41
N ILE A 79 -5.28 -2.04 -16.20
CA ILE A 79 -4.30 -1.95 -15.11
C ILE A 79 -4.91 -2.47 -13.80
N TRP A 80 -4.10 -3.14 -12.97
CA TRP A 80 -4.49 -3.46 -11.61
C TRP A 80 -4.44 -2.23 -10.72
N CYS A 81 -5.30 -2.16 -9.71
CA CYS A 81 -5.34 -1.04 -8.78
C CYS A 81 -5.60 -1.50 -7.35
N ILE A 82 -4.91 -0.89 -6.39
CA ILE A 82 -5.23 -0.99 -4.97
C ILE A 82 -5.67 0.39 -4.50
N VAL A 83 -6.90 0.47 -4.01
CA VAL A 83 -7.46 1.62 -3.27
C VAL A 83 -7.93 1.15 -1.91
N ASP A 84 -7.90 2.04 -0.94
CA ASP A 84 -8.26 1.74 0.45
C ASP A 84 -9.22 2.79 0.98
N ASP A 85 -10.24 2.34 1.72
CA ASP A 85 -11.14 3.21 2.47
C ASP A 85 -11.90 2.43 3.56
N ASP A 86 -12.64 3.15 4.38
CA ASP A 86 -13.54 2.57 5.35
C ASP A 86 -14.83 2.07 4.67
N MET A 87 -15.04 0.76 4.70
CA MET A 87 -16.11 0.07 3.97
C MET A 87 -17.13 -0.54 4.92
N VAL A 88 -18.43 -0.32 4.65
CA VAL A 88 -19.52 -1.03 5.32
C VAL A 88 -19.71 -2.40 4.67
N ILE A 89 -19.48 -3.44 5.45
CA ILE A 89 -19.58 -4.84 5.00
C ILE A 89 -20.43 -5.62 5.99
N ARG A 90 -21.62 -6.04 5.58
CA ARG A 90 -22.58 -6.78 6.43
C ARG A 90 -22.85 -6.06 7.74
N GLY A 91 -23.12 -4.76 7.68
CA GLY A 91 -23.48 -3.92 8.83
C GLY A 91 -22.32 -3.57 9.78
N LYS A 92 -21.06 -3.87 9.41
CA LYS A 92 -19.87 -3.49 10.17
C LYS A 92 -18.92 -2.69 9.30
N THR A 93 -18.24 -1.71 9.88
CA THR A 93 -17.23 -0.91 9.18
C THR A 93 -15.85 -1.53 9.33
N TYR A 94 -15.13 -1.63 8.20
CA TYR A 94 -13.76 -2.12 8.13
C TYR A 94 -12.91 -1.17 7.30
N ASN A 95 -11.73 -0.83 7.77
CA ASN A 95 -10.72 -0.24 6.91
C ASN A 95 -10.26 -1.31 5.91
N THR A 96 -10.51 -1.08 4.61
CA THR A 96 -10.47 -2.15 3.60
C THR A 96 -9.74 -1.71 2.33
N ALA A 97 -8.66 -2.40 2.02
CA ALA A 97 -8.02 -2.28 0.73
C ALA A 97 -8.70 -3.21 -0.30
N ILE A 98 -9.09 -2.63 -1.42
CA ILE A 98 -9.74 -3.32 -2.55
C ILE A 98 -8.71 -3.51 -3.66
N LEU A 99 -8.56 -4.76 -4.11
CA LEU A 99 -7.76 -5.11 -5.29
C LEU A 99 -8.68 -5.22 -6.51
N ILE A 100 -8.49 -4.33 -7.46
CA ILE A 100 -9.26 -4.27 -8.72
C ILE A 100 -8.38 -4.80 -9.86
N ASP A 101 -8.90 -5.74 -10.65
CA ASP A 101 -8.18 -6.33 -11.77
C ASP A 101 -8.23 -5.48 -13.06
N ARG A 102 -7.50 -5.92 -14.10
CA ARG A 102 -7.45 -5.26 -15.41
C ARG A 102 -8.80 -5.19 -16.14
N LYS A 103 -9.79 -5.99 -15.71
CA LYS A 103 -11.16 -6.01 -16.24
C LYS A 103 -12.12 -5.14 -15.43
N GLY A 104 -11.61 -4.44 -14.40
CA GLY A 104 -12.41 -3.62 -13.49
C GLY A 104 -13.24 -4.44 -12.49
N LYS A 105 -12.87 -5.71 -12.24
CA LYS A 105 -13.53 -6.55 -11.24
C LYS A 105 -12.76 -6.48 -9.93
N ILE A 106 -13.47 -6.54 -8.81
CA ILE A 106 -12.85 -6.73 -7.49
C ILE A 106 -12.33 -8.17 -7.45
N ALA A 107 -11.00 -8.31 -7.50
CA ALA A 107 -10.29 -9.59 -7.44
C ALA A 107 -9.99 -10.04 -6.00
N GLY A 108 -10.06 -9.10 -5.05
CA GLY A 108 -9.86 -9.37 -3.64
C GLY A 108 -10.09 -8.16 -2.76
N GLU A 109 -10.23 -8.43 -1.46
CA GLU A 109 -10.32 -7.43 -0.41
C GLU A 109 -9.45 -7.83 0.77
N TYR A 110 -8.80 -6.86 1.39
CA TYR A 110 -8.10 -7.04 2.65
C TYR A 110 -8.61 -6.05 3.69
N ARG A 111 -9.09 -6.55 4.82
CA ARG A 111 -9.54 -5.73 5.95
C ARG A 111 -8.40 -5.63 6.94
N LYS A 112 -8.04 -4.42 7.31
CA LYS A 112 -6.96 -4.11 8.26
C LYS A 112 -7.07 -4.99 9.50
N LYS A 113 -6.04 -5.77 9.76
CA LYS A 113 -6.04 -6.76 10.83
C LYS A 113 -5.61 -6.16 12.16
N ASN A 114 -4.62 -5.29 12.12
CA ASN A 114 -4.06 -4.67 13.31
C ASN A 114 -4.46 -3.21 13.35
N LEU A 115 -5.50 -2.92 14.13
CA LEU A 115 -5.97 -1.57 14.35
C LEU A 115 -5.04 -0.84 15.30
N MET A 116 -5.01 0.48 15.20
CA MET A 116 -4.23 1.34 16.06
C MET A 116 -5.10 1.79 17.24
N GLY A 117 -4.82 1.27 18.45
CA GLY A 117 -5.40 1.68 19.74
C GLY A 117 -6.93 1.83 19.84
N GLU A 118 -7.48 1.72 21.02
CA GLU A 118 -8.88 2.03 21.29
C GLU A 118 -9.14 3.54 21.07
N GLY A 119 -10.22 3.88 20.37
CA GLY A 119 -10.60 5.26 20.05
C GLY A 119 -10.06 5.82 18.73
N TYR A 120 -8.97 5.25 18.18
CA TYR A 120 -8.39 5.71 16.92
C TYR A 120 -9.14 5.20 15.68
N ASN A 121 -9.74 4.01 15.80
CA ASN A 121 -10.41 3.31 14.70
C ASN A 121 -11.91 3.03 15.00
N SER A 122 -12.51 3.69 15.99
CA SER A 122 -13.94 3.54 16.23
C SER A 122 -14.74 4.29 15.12
N PRO A 123 -15.70 3.66 14.45
CA PRO A 123 -16.32 2.36 14.70
C PRO A 123 -15.75 1.16 13.92
N VAL A 124 -14.50 1.24 13.47
CA VAL A 124 -13.88 0.24 12.59
C VAL A 124 -13.57 -1.05 13.34
N VAL A 125 -13.87 -2.19 12.72
CA VAL A 125 -13.64 -3.54 13.27
C VAL A 125 -12.42 -4.18 12.61
N ALA A 126 -11.62 -4.89 13.38
CA ALA A 126 -10.44 -5.61 12.88
C ALA A 126 -10.79 -6.75 11.92
N GLY A 127 -10.06 -6.85 10.81
CA GLY A 127 -10.10 -7.98 9.90
C GLY A 127 -9.45 -9.23 10.49
N LYS A 128 -9.75 -10.40 9.90
CA LYS A 128 -9.23 -11.69 10.40
C LYS A 128 -8.32 -12.42 9.41
N ARG A 129 -8.41 -12.10 8.12
CA ARG A 129 -7.72 -12.82 7.05
C ARG A 129 -6.34 -12.25 6.77
N ILE A 130 -5.47 -13.07 6.21
CA ILE A 130 -4.18 -12.63 5.64
C ILE A 130 -4.43 -12.25 4.18
N GLY A 131 -4.07 -11.04 3.80
CA GLY A 131 -4.29 -10.50 2.46
C GLY A 131 -3.20 -10.94 1.49
N VAL A 132 -3.34 -12.13 0.88
CA VAL A 132 -2.45 -12.61 -0.20
C VAL A 132 -3.28 -13.00 -1.39
N PHE A 133 -2.97 -12.44 -2.56
CA PHE A 133 -3.75 -12.54 -3.79
C PHE A 133 -2.88 -12.91 -4.98
N LYS A 134 -3.43 -13.71 -5.91
CA LYS A 134 -2.78 -14.03 -7.19
C LYS A 134 -3.19 -13.00 -8.23
N THR A 135 -2.21 -12.41 -8.90
CA THR A 135 -2.40 -11.57 -10.09
C THR A 135 -1.84 -12.28 -11.33
N ASP A 136 -1.92 -11.65 -12.49
CA ASP A 136 -1.33 -12.19 -13.73
C ASP A 136 0.20 -11.98 -13.80
N PHE A 137 0.79 -11.21 -12.88
CA PHE A 137 2.21 -10.90 -12.87
C PHE A 137 2.95 -11.39 -11.60
N ALA A 138 2.29 -11.46 -10.43
CA ALA A 138 2.89 -11.85 -9.15
C ALA A 138 1.85 -12.39 -8.17
N LYS A 139 2.31 -13.02 -7.10
CA LYS A 139 1.52 -13.20 -5.90
C LYS A 139 1.81 -12.04 -4.96
N ILE A 140 0.80 -11.22 -4.70
CA ILE A 140 0.95 -9.99 -3.90
C ILE A 140 0.33 -10.13 -2.52
N GLY A 141 0.92 -9.46 -1.54
CA GLY A 141 0.34 -9.25 -0.21
C GLY A 141 -0.17 -7.82 -0.07
N ILE A 142 -1.21 -7.63 0.75
CA ILE A 142 -1.71 -6.30 1.15
C ILE A 142 -1.70 -6.22 2.67
N ALA A 143 -1.04 -5.19 3.20
CA ALA A 143 -1.02 -4.78 4.59
C ALA A 143 -1.45 -3.31 4.66
N ILE A 144 -2.11 -2.86 5.72
CA ILE A 144 -2.58 -1.47 5.82
C ILE A 144 -1.93 -0.81 7.04
N CYS A 145 -1.16 0.25 6.78
CA CYS A 145 -0.64 1.19 7.78
C CYS A 145 -0.01 0.50 9.00
N TRP A 146 -0.67 0.48 10.16
CA TRP A 146 -0.16 -0.11 11.40
C TRP A 146 0.15 -1.60 11.32
N ASP A 147 -0.40 -2.32 10.35
CA ASP A 147 0.00 -3.70 10.05
C ASP A 147 1.53 -3.81 9.83
N LEU A 148 2.16 -2.74 9.34
CA LEU A 148 3.60 -2.67 9.11
C LEU A 148 4.41 -2.90 10.41
N ALA A 149 3.87 -2.52 11.57
CA ALA A 149 4.51 -2.72 12.86
C ALA A 149 4.51 -4.19 13.33
N ILE A 150 3.75 -5.09 12.68
CA ILE A 150 3.51 -6.46 13.13
C ILE A 150 4.26 -7.50 12.28
N PRO A 151 5.47 -7.96 12.68
CA PRO A 151 6.30 -8.88 11.90
C PRO A 151 5.59 -10.17 11.51
N LYS A 152 4.82 -10.74 12.44
CA LYS A 152 4.09 -12.00 12.25
C LYS A 152 3.18 -11.98 11.03
N LEU A 153 2.56 -10.85 10.72
CA LEU A 153 1.70 -10.71 9.54
C LEU A 153 2.48 -10.94 8.25
N PHE A 154 3.66 -10.33 8.13
CA PHE A 154 4.53 -10.43 6.95
C PHE A 154 5.09 -11.83 6.78
N HIS A 155 5.47 -12.46 7.88
CA HIS A 155 5.90 -13.86 7.87
C HIS A 155 4.79 -14.82 7.39
N GLU A 156 3.54 -14.61 7.81
CA GLU A 156 2.40 -15.39 7.31
C GLU A 156 2.12 -15.11 5.81
N MET A 157 2.33 -13.88 5.34
CA MET A 157 2.25 -13.55 3.90
C MET A 157 3.33 -14.27 3.09
N LYS A 158 4.57 -14.33 3.61
CA LYS A 158 5.67 -15.08 2.98
C LYS A 158 5.36 -16.57 2.89
N LYS A 159 4.89 -17.20 3.95
CA LYS A 159 4.46 -18.62 3.95
C LYS A 159 3.40 -18.90 2.88
N ARG A 160 2.54 -17.94 2.60
CA ARG A 160 1.52 -18.02 1.53
C ARG A 160 2.07 -17.69 0.14
N GLY A 161 3.37 -17.41 0.04
CA GLY A 161 4.10 -17.18 -1.20
C GLY A 161 3.94 -15.78 -1.77
N ALA A 162 3.69 -14.77 -0.94
CA ALA A 162 3.73 -13.37 -1.39
C ALA A 162 5.15 -13.00 -1.86
N GLU A 163 5.23 -12.24 -2.95
CA GLU A 163 6.46 -11.79 -3.58
C GLU A 163 6.63 -10.27 -3.49
N ILE A 164 5.51 -9.55 -3.47
CA ILE A 164 5.45 -8.09 -3.37
C ILE A 164 4.37 -7.74 -2.36
N ILE A 165 4.70 -6.92 -1.38
CA ILE A 165 3.74 -6.41 -0.41
C ILE A 165 3.41 -4.95 -0.73
N PHE A 166 2.11 -4.66 -0.87
CA PHE A 166 1.59 -3.31 -0.97
C PHE A 166 1.07 -2.87 0.41
N CYS A 167 1.55 -1.71 0.87
CA CYS A 167 1.15 -1.15 2.14
C CYS A 167 0.57 0.27 1.92
N PRO A 168 -0.74 0.39 1.62
CA PRO A 168 -1.47 1.64 1.77
C PRO A 168 -1.32 2.16 3.20
N THR A 169 -0.98 3.43 3.38
CA THR A 169 -0.74 4.04 4.69
C THR A 169 -1.31 5.44 4.76
N TYR A 170 -1.67 5.82 5.98
CA TYR A 170 -1.90 7.20 6.40
C TYR A 170 -1.10 7.44 7.69
N TRP A 171 0.22 7.31 7.59
CA TRP A 171 1.12 7.36 8.74
C TRP A 171 1.42 8.79 9.15
N LYS A 172 1.16 9.06 10.42
CA LYS A 172 1.37 10.36 11.06
C LYS A 172 2.43 10.28 12.14
N TYR A 173 2.90 11.44 12.54
CA TYR A 173 3.71 11.61 13.73
C TYR A 173 2.82 11.50 14.96
N GLU A 174 2.73 10.32 15.55
CA GLU A 174 1.74 9.95 16.56
C GLU A 174 1.97 10.50 17.98
N ALA A 175 3.06 11.17 18.23
CA ALA A 175 3.46 11.63 19.56
C ALA A 175 2.41 12.52 20.29
N ARG A 176 1.41 13.02 19.59
CA ARG A 176 0.38 13.89 20.18
C ARG A 176 -0.79 13.17 20.84
N ALA A 177 -1.13 11.98 20.39
CA ALA A 177 -2.40 11.37 20.79
C ALA A 177 -2.34 10.78 22.21
N HIS A 178 -1.16 10.39 22.70
CA HIS A 178 -1.03 9.60 23.90
C HIS A 178 0.05 10.03 24.90
N HIS A 179 0.89 11.03 24.56
CA HIS A 179 1.90 11.55 25.48
C HIS A 179 2.06 13.08 25.38
N PRO A 180 2.04 13.80 26.51
CA PRO A 180 2.32 15.24 26.57
C PRO A 180 3.81 15.58 26.35
N MET A 181 4.62 14.64 25.89
CA MET A 181 6.01 14.92 25.54
C MET A 181 6.06 15.90 24.38
N VAL A 182 6.82 16.95 24.57
CA VAL A 182 7.01 18.04 23.63
C VAL A 182 7.38 17.50 22.26
N TYR A 183 6.43 17.60 21.35
CA TYR A 183 6.57 17.21 19.97
C TYR A 183 7.48 18.21 19.26
N ASN A 184 8.67 17.79 18.87
CA ASN A 184 9.66 18.63 18.21
C ASN A 184 10.19 17.98 16.94
N GLU A 185 10.95 18.72 16.14
CA GLU A 185 11.55 18.29 14.88
C GLU A 185 12.42 17.02 15.02
N LYS A 186 13.05 16.84 16.18
CA LYS A 186 13.86 15.65 16.48
C LYS A 186 12.99 14.40 16.54
N HIS A 187 11.77 14.44 17.10
CA HIS A 187 10.83 13.32 17.13
C HIS A 187 10.31 13.02 15.73
N ARG A 188 9.98 14.04 14.93
CA ARG A 188 9.59 13.88 13.53
C ARG A 188 10.64 13.13 12.73
N LYS A 189 11.89 13.52 12.86
CA LYS A 189 13.00 12.86 12.18
C LYS A 189 13.14 11.40 12.61
N ARG A 190 13.03 11.10 13.90
CA ARG A 190 13.11 9.74 14.43
C ARG A 190 11.96 8.86 13.91
N GLU A 191 10.75 9.35 13.92
CA GLU A 191 9.58 8.61 13.41
C GLU A 191 9.70 8.32 11.92
N PHE A 192 10.16 9.27 11.14
CA PHE A 192 10.45 9.08 9.72
C PHE A 192 11.51 7.99 9.50
N GLU A 193 12.62 8.01 10.25
CA GLU A 193 13.65 6.97 10.16
C GLU A 193 13.14 5.60 10.64
N THR A 194 12.28 5.58 11.66
CA THR A 194 11.60 4.35 12.10
C THR A 194 10.74 3.76 10.98
N LEU A 195 9.94 4.57 10.32
CA LEU A 195 9.10 4.13 9.21
C LEU A 195 9.93 3.55 8.05
N LYS A 196 11.02 4.22 7.68
CA LYS A 196 11.97 3.71 6.68
C LYS A 196 12.60 2.38 7.11
N SER A 197 12.99 2.27 8.37
CA SER A 197 13.57 1.05 8.91
C SER A 197 12.57 -0.09 8.89
N LEU A 198 11.31 0.15 9.24
CA LEU A 198 10.25 -0.85 9.22
C LEU A 198 10.07 -1.46 7.83
N ILE A 199 9.92 -0.65 6.77
CA ILE A 199 9.72 -1.18 5.42
C ILE A 199 10.92 -1.98 4.93
N MET A 200 12.13 -1.53 5.23
CA MET A 200 13.37 -2.24 4.87
C MET A 200 13.50 -3.56 5.62
N THR A 201 13.23 -3.55 6.94
CA THR A 201 13.26 -4.76 7.77
C THR A 201 12.26 -5.79 7.29
N ARG A 202 10.99 -5.38 7.01
CA ARG A 202 9.99 -6.30 6.47
C ARG A 202 10.41 -6.91 5.14
N ALA A 203 11.05 -6.13 4.28
CA ALA A 203 11.56 -6.63 3.00
C ALA A 203 12.70 -7.64 3.21
N PHE A 204 13.66 -7.33 4.08
CA PHE A 204 14.83 -8.16 4.32
C PHE A 204 14.50 -9.47 5.04
N GLU A 205 13.81 -9.42 6.16
CA GLU A 205 13.51 -10.61 7.00
C GLU A 205 12.65 -11.67 6.29
N ASN A 206 11.87 -11.25 5.28
CA ASN A 206 10.97 -12.13 4.53
C ASN A 206 11.39 -12.35 3.08
N MET A 207 12.45 -11.74 2.60
CA MET A 207 12.91 -11.82 1.20
C MET A 207 11.75 -11.62 0.23
N PHE A 208 11.18 -10.40 0.21
CA PHE A 208 10.19 -9.94 -0.79
C PHE A 208 10.31 -8.42 -1.00
N PHE A 209 9.65 -7.89 -2.01
CA PHE A 209 9.53 -6.44 -2.18
C PHE A 209 8.47 -5.88 -1.22
N VAL A 210 8.73 -4.72 -0.62
CA VAL A 210 7.75 -3.99 0.19
C VAL A 210 7.56 -2.60 -0.39
N THR A 211 6.30 -2.21 -0.54
CA THR A 211 5.94 -0.85 -0.92
C THR A 211 5.21 -0.16 0.20
N LEU A 212 5.47 1.11 0.38
CA LEU A 212 4.74 2.01 1.26
C LEU A 212 4.15 3.13 0.42
N CYS A 213 2.85 3.33 0.49
CA CYS A 213 2.18 4.44 -0.18
C CYS A 213 1.46 5.31 0.84
N ASN A 214 2.02 6.48 1.13
CA ASN A 214 1.48 7.46 2.06
C ASN A 214 1.01 8.71 1.29
N PRO A 215 0.09 9.53 1.83
CA PRO A 215 -0.30 10.78 1.18
C PRO A 215 0.86 11.78 1.06
N ALA A 216 0.73 12.71 0.13
CA ALA A 216 1.62 13.85 0.00
C ALA A 216 1.38 14.88 1.11
N LYS A 217 2.36 15.78 1.30
CA LYS A 217 2.25 16.87 2.27
C LYS A 217 1.00 17.69 2.02
N ASN A 218 0.20 17.89 3.08
CA ASN A 218 -1.03 18.65 3.06
C ASN A 218 -0.92 19.85 4.01
N LYS A 219 -1.56 20.96 3.65
CA LYS A 219 -1.60 22.16 4.50
C LYS A 219 -2.45 21.97 5.76
N THR A 220 -3.46 21.12 5.69
CA THR A 220 -4.40 20.86 6.79
C THR A 220 -3.94 19.76 7.74
N ASP A 221 -3.08 18.83 7.31
CA ASP A 221 -2.53 17.75 8.14
C ASP A 221 -1.01 17.86 8.23
N LYS A 222 -0.57 18.64 9.21
CA LYS A 222 0.86 18.92 9.44
C LYS A 222 1.62 17.74 10.05
N ASP A 223 0.91 16.78 10.62
CA ASP A 223 1.50 15.63 11.31
C ASP A 223 1.72 14.44 10.38
N LEU A 224 1.24 14.50 9.16
CA LEU A 224 1.46 13.48 8.15
C LEU A 224 2.95 13.29 7.83
N ILE A 225 3.38 12.04 7.63
CA ILE A 225 4.70 11.71 7.08
C ILE A 225 4.56 11.52 5.56
N PRO A 226 4.83 12.54 4.74
CA PRO A 226 4.61 12.48 3.30
C PRO A 226 5.75 11.73 2.61
N TYR A 227 5.72 10.41 2.71
CA TYR A 227 6.77 9.53 2.16
C TYR A 227 6.17 8.26 1.58
N SER A 228 6.53 7.94 0.34
CA SER A 228 6.22 6.68 -0.30
C SER A 228 7.47 6.06 -0.89
N ALA A 229 7.59 4.75 -0.82
CA ALA A 229 8.79 4.04 -1.26
C ALA A 229 8.50 2.64 -1.80
N ILE A 230 9.37 2.17 -2.68
CA ILE A 230 9.47 0.80 -3.18
C ILE A 230 10.81 0.25 -2.72
N CYS A 231 10.80 -0.82 -1.91
CA CYS A 231 11.98 -1.41 -1.31
C CYS A 231 12.22 -2.83 -1.80
N THR A 232 13.48 -3.14 -2.04
CA THR A 232 14.00 -4.51 -2.13
C THR A 232 14.47 -4.95 -0.74
N PRO A 233 14.84 -6.22 -0.52
CA PRO A 233 15.50 -6.66 0.72
C PRO A 233 16.76 -5.88 1.09
N GLN A 234 17.44 -5.28 0.12
CA GLN A 234 18.74 -4.65 0.32
C GLN A 234 18.76 -3.12 0.24
N LYS A 235 17.75 -2.51 -0.39
CA LYS A 235 17.74 -1.05 -0.60
C LYS A 235 16.36 -0.49 -0.91
N VAL A 236 16.22 0.80 -0.69
CA VAL A 236 15.14 1.58 -1.29
C VAL A 236 15.43 1.70 -2.79
N LEU A 237 14.56 1.11 -3.61
CA LEU A 237 14.68 1.13 -5.07
C LEU A 237 14.25 2.48 -5.65
N LYS A 238 13.16 3.03 -5.11
CA LYS A 238 12.62 4.33 -5.49
C LYS A 238 11.76 4.91 -4.38
N ASP A 239 11.81 6.21 -4.20
CA ASP A 239 10.98 6.91 -3.24
C ASP A 239 10.54 8.29 -3.73
N ILE A 240 9.58 8.87 -2.99
CA ILE A 240 9.13 10.24 -3.13
C ILE A 240 8.81 10.79 -1.74
N LYS A 241 9.19 12.05 -1.50
CA LYS A 241 8.95 12.74 -0.24
C LYS A 241 8.28 14.09 -0.49
N ASP A 242 7.43 14.50 0.45
CA ASP A 242 6.73 15.79 0.56
C ASP A 242 5.71 16.05 -0.57
N LYS A 243 6.11 16.02 -1.81
CA LYS A 243 5.29 16.45 -2.96
C LYS A 243 4.34 15.36 -3.46
N GLU A 244 3.26 15.80 -4.10
CA GLU A 244 2.39 14.94 -4.90
C GLU A 244 3.13 14.40 -6.12
N GLY A 245 2.96 13.10 -6.42
CA GLY A 245 3.60 12.49 -7.56
C GLY A 245 3.37 11.00 -7.71
N LEU A 246 3.92 10.45 -8.80
CA LEU A 246 3.90 9.03 -9.14
C LEU A 246 5.32 8.51 -9.16
N ILE A 247 5.60 7.49 -8.38
CA ILE A 247 6.82 6.69 -8.53
C ILE A 247 6.50 5.39 -9.23
N VAL A 248 7.40 4.97 -10.14
CA VAL A 248 7.25 3.75 -10.93
C VAL A 248 8.57 3.02 -10.96
N ALA A 249 8.54 1.71 -10.72
CA ALA A 249 9.72 0.86 -10.79
C ALA A 249 9.39 -0.52 -11.38
N GLU A 250 10.31 -1.04 -12.17
CA GLU A 250 10.32 -2.44 -12.58
C GLU A 250 10.84 -3.30 -11.44
N ILE A 251 10.16 -4.41 -11.16
CA ILE A 251 10.47 -5.32 -10.06
C ILE A 251 11.05 -6.62 -10.60
N LYS A 252 12.30 -6.87 -10.30
CA LYS A 252 13.01 -8.08 -10.73
C LYS A 252 12.83 -9.21 -9.72
N ILE A 253 11.69 -9.88 -9.78
CA ILE A 253 11.30 -10.91 -8.81
C ILE A 253 12.35 -12.04 -8.72
N ASP A 254 12.98 -12.41 -9.83
CA ASP A 254 13.98 -13.47 -9.87
C ASP A 254 15.23 -13.14 -9.02
N GLU A 255 15.55 -11.85 -8.81
CA GLU A 255 16.66 -11.43 -7.92
C GLU A 255 16.44 -11.85 -6.47
N ILE A 256 15.19 -11.92 -6.00
CA ILE A 256 14.88 -12.37 -4.64
C ILE A 256 15.27 -13.83 -4.44
N GLY A 257 14.98 -14.71 -5.41
CA GLY A 257 15.37 -16.11 -5.32
C GLY A 257 16.89 -16.31 -5.27
N GLN A 258 17.66 -15.43 -5.89
CA GLN A 258 19.11 -15.43 -5.80
C GLN A 258 19.60 -14.98 -4.42
N LEU A 259 18.98 -13.92 -3.86
CA LEU A 259 19.27 -13.44 -2.51
C LEU A 259 18.91 -14.47 -1.45
N GLU A 260 17.76 -15.14 -1.55
CA GLU A 260 17.38 -16.21 -0.62
C GLU A 260 18.40 -17.35 -0.58
N LYS A 261 18.95 -17.75 -1.73
CA LYS A 261 20.01 -18.75 -1.78
C LYS A 261 21.28 -18.26 -1.06
N LEU A 262 21.72 -17.05 -1.39
CA LEU A 262 22.92 -16.45 -0.80
C LEU A 262 22.86 -16.42 0.74
N TYR A 263 21.70 -16.07 1.30
CA TYR A 263 21.53 -16.00 2.76
C TYR A 263 21.26 -17.37 3.41
N LYS A 264 20.68 -18.33 2.70
CA LYS A 264 20.54 -19.70 3.21
C LYS A 264 21.85 -20.46 3.26
N ASP A 265 22.74 -20.20 2.33
CA ASP A 265 24.06 -20.82 2.27
C ASP A 265 25.04 -20.19 3.30
N ALA A 266 24.66 -19.06 3.92
CA ALA A 266 25.44 -18.35 4.94
C ALA A 266 25.09 -18.74 6.39
N VAL A 267 24.05 -19.57 6.60
CA VAL A 267 23.59 -20.10 7.89
C VAL A 267 23.75 -21.62 7.89
#